data_186e5e5187d2e6a074d89b8706aa8726
#
_entry.id   186e5e5187d2e6a074d89b8706aa8726
#
_cell.length_a   1.000
_cell.length_b   1.000
_cell.length_c   1.000
_cell.angle_alpha   90.00
_cell.angle_beta   90.00
_cell.angle_gamma   90.00
#
_symmetry.space_group_name_H-M   'P 1'
#
loop_
_entity.id
_entity.type
_entity.pdbx_description
1 polymer ?
#
loop_
_entity_poly.entity_id
_entity_poly.type
_entity_poly.pdbx_seq_one_letter_code
_entity_poly.pdbx_strand_id
1 'polypeptide(L)'
;MQAASESDRLERLEHAVEQLQKRNAELEAEVRDLKQEKTAAVADPKFNTKIIHDGKTYVEKAVSQPEKPPLFVQQRGSELKLVLGGFIQVNAEGGDAFAFNGNFGQTAIKDRFRLRRARINLTGDFAEQFDFKMEGDFANSDGLNNNRLAFEATDIWANWHQFPAAQIKVGQYKAPFGLEQLTPDTVIYTIERSLPTGAITPERQIGVELWGQPFTAIWPDQKDLLTYYAGIFNGNGRNVSVNDNNEFMYVGRLELQPFNGPIFGQKSFLKLGADALWSRDASGTNISTSGNLLVNADGSLSPFNLPSADERAAWSVDAWFEFGRFDLIGEYLQEHVEGRTVNGVAPTFSNFMTDGFYVTGAYYLIPQKLQAVVQWQYLNPGQKGNDGLYSILGGLNYYIRGNDLKLMVNYIHTWSDFRNANPDVGQDQFDEVLGRFQLMF
;
A
#
# COMPACT_ATOMS: atom_id res chain seq x y z
N MET A 1 2.97 39.92 -69.62
CA MET A 1 3.17 39.62 -68.19
C MET A 1 4.63 40.01 -67.80
N GLN A 2 4.80 41.17 -67.14
CA GLN A 2 6.09 41.64 -66.69
C GLN A 2 6.59 40.77 -65.57
N ALA A 3 7.76 40.18 -65.68
CA ALA A 3 8.44 39.49 -64.60
C ALA A 3 8.74 40.52 -63.50
N ALA A 4 8.30 40.25 -62.24
CA ALA A 4 8.68 41.05 -61.09
C ALA A 4 10.19 41.14 -61.03
N SER A 5 10.73 42.36 -60.76
CA SER A 5 12.18 42.57 -60.66
C SER A 5 12.79 41.75 -59.57
N GLU A 6 14.05 41.34 -59.66
CA GLU A 6 14.75 40.61 -58.58
C GLU A 6 14.67 41.36 -57.25
N SER A 7 14.65 42.69 -57.28
CA SER A 7 14.43 43.55 -56.12
C SER A 7 13.11 43.32 -55.43
N ASP A 8 12.00 43.21 -56.21
CA ASP A 8 10.66 42.95 -55.63
C ASP A 8 10.54 41.54 -55.06
N ARG A 9 11.31 40.61 -55.57
CA ARG A 9 11.40 39.25 -55.01
C ARG A 9 12.22 39.21 -53.71
N LEU A 10 13.28 39.96 -53.62
CA LEU A 10 14.11 40.06 -52.41
C LEU A 10 13.31 40.70 -51.26
N GLU A 11 12.61 41.80 -51.54
CA GLU A 11 11.79 42.51 -50.56
C GLU A 11 10.64 41.63 -50.01
N ARG A 12 10.00 40.83 -50.88
CA ARG A 12 8.98 39.86 -50.46
C ARG A 12 9.57 38.74 -49.60
N LEU A 13 10.78 38.28 -49.92
CA LEU A 13 11.48 37.26 -49.13
C LEU A 13 11.92 37.78 -47.76
N GLU A 14 12.45 39.00 -47.69
CA GLU A 14 12.80 39.65 -46.43
C GLU A 14 11.59 39.83 -45.54
N HIS A 15 10.47 40.31 -46.08
CA HIS A 15 9.23 40.47 -45.34
C HIS A 15 8.64 39.11 -44.88
N ALA A 16 8.76 38.04 -45.67
CA ALA A 16 8.34 36.70 -45.29
C ALA A 16 9.24 36.11 -44.18
N VAL A 17 10.55 36.36 -44.24
CA VAL A 17 11.49 35.92 -43.19
C VAL A 17 11.22 36.65 -41.86
N GLU A 18 10.95 37.94 -41.92
CA GLU A 18 10.59 38.74 -40.75
C GLU A 18 9.27 38.26 -40.09
N GLN A 19 8.26 37.94 -40.91
CA GLN A 19 7.01 37.34 -40.42
C GLN A 19 7.22 35.96 -39.82
N LEU A 20 8.07 35.11 -40.40
CA LEU A 20 8.39 33.82 -39.88
C LEU A 20 9.18 33.90 -38.54
N GLN A 21 10.10 34.86 -38.44
CA GLN A 21 10.84 35.08 -37.19
C GLN A 21 9.90 35.54 -36.06
N LYS A 22 8.97 36.46 -36.38
CA LYS A 22 7.97 36.93 -35.43
C LYS A 22 7.06 35.77 -34.96
N ARG A 23 6.60 34.95 -35.92
CA ARG A 23 5.75 33.78 -35.58
C ARG A 23 6.47 32.73 -34.79
N ASN A 24 7.77 32.50 -35.06
CA ASN A 24 8.62 31.59 -34.23
C ASN A 24 8.75 32.11 -32.80
N ALA A 25 8.99 33.40 -32.61
CA ALA A 25 9.07 33.99 -31.27
C ALA A 25 7.73 33.89 -30.50
N GLU A 26 6.61 34.08 -31.18
CA GLU A 26 5.27 33.88 -30.61
C GLU A 26 5.04 32.42 -30.21
N LEU A 27 5.39 31.46 -31.08
CA LEU A 27 5.28 30.02 -30.79
C LEU A 27 6.21 29.58 -29.65
N GLU A 28 7.43 30.11 -29.58
CA GLU A 28 8.33 29.82 -28.46
C GLU A 28 7.80 30.37 -27.14
N ALA A 29 7.15 31.52 -27.14
CA ALA A 29 6.48 32.06 -25.96
C ALA A 29 5.29 31.16 -25.55
N GLU A 30 4.44 30.78 -26.49
CA GLU A 30 3.29 29.90 -26.25
C GLU A 30 3.72 28.50 -25.73
N VAL A 31 4.77 27.92 -26.30
CA VAL A 31 5.37 26.66 -25.80
C VAL A 31 5.93 26.82 -24.41
N ARG A 32 6.50 27.98 -24.07
CA ARG A 32 7.02 28.26 -22.73
C ARG A 32 5.88 28.38 -21.72
N ASP A 33 4.80 29.06 -22.08
CA ASP A 33 3.61 29.23 -21.25
C ASP A 33 2.90 27.88 -21.05
N LEU A 34 2.71 27.09 -22.11
CA LEU A 34 2.15 25.74 -22.04
C LEU A 34 3.04 24.77 -21.20
N LYS A 35 4.35 24.91 -21.26
CA LYS A 35 5.26 24.15 -20.38
C LYS A 35 5.10 24.58 -18.92
N GLN A 36 4.93 25.86 -18.64
CA GLN A 36 4.67 26.36 -17.30
C GLN A 36 3.31 25.90 -16.77
N GLU A 37 2.25 25.96 -17.59
CA GLU A 37 0.93 25.42 -17.24
C GLU A 37 0.95 23.91 -17.01
N LYS A 38 1.66 23.16 -17.86
CA LYS A 38 1.79 21.71 -17.72
C LYS A 38 2.61 21.32 -16.47
N THR A 39 3.61 22.11 -16.11
CA THR A 39 4.38 21.91 -14.87
C THR A 39 3.53 22.26 -13.64
N ALA A 40 2.61 23.20 -13.75
CA ALA A 40 1.64 23.52 -12.69
C ALA A 40 0.52 22.47 -12.57
N ALA A 41 0.14 21.80 -13.68
CA ALA A 41 -0.93 20.81 -13.70
C ALA A 41 -0.48 19.38 -13.31
N VAL A 42 0.82 19.10 -13.33
CA VAL A 42 1.39 17.76 -12.97
C VAL A 42 1.77 17.67 -11.48
N ALA A 43 1.74 18.78 -10.75
CA ALA A 43 1.97 18.75 -9.31
C ALA A 43 0.74 18.17 -8.61
N ASP A 44 0.88 17.00 -7.97
CA ASP A 44 -0.16 16.44 -7.11
C ASP A 44 -0.55 17.46 -6.04
N PRO A 45 -1.77 18.04 -6.07
CA PRO A 45 -2.14 19.15 -5.21
C PRO A 45 -2.14 18.78 -3.72
N LYS A 46 -2.06 17.51 -3.37
CA LYS A 46 -2.00 17.07 -1.97
C LYS A 46 -0.70 17.44 -1.25
N PHE A 47 0.39 17.66 -1.95
CA PHE A 47 1.72 17.80 -1.33
C PHE A 47 2.48 19.08 -1.67
N ASN A 48 1.90 19.95 -2.51
CA ASN A 48 2.60 21.13 -3.05
C ASN A 48 2.00 22.46 -2.61
N THR A 49 1.21 22.51 -1.56
CA THR A 49 0.67 23.78 -1.05
C THR A 49 1.18 24.08 0.36
N LYS A 50 1.46 25.35 0.61
CA LYS A 50 1.83 25.86 1.95
C LYS A 50 0.72 26.80 2.41
N ILE A 51 0.25 26.61 3.64
CA ILE A 51 -0.67 27.53 4.27
C ILE A 51 0.13 28.75 4.74
N ILE A 52 -0.19 29.92 4.21
CA ILE A 52 0.42 31.19 4.56
C ILE A 52 -0.67 32.11 5.09
N HIS A 53 -0.40 32.82 6.18
CA HIS A 53 -1.27 33.87 6.69
C HIS A 53 -0.97 35.17 5.93
N ASP A 54 -1.92 35.70 5.18
CA ASP A 54 -1.77 36.92 4.36
C ASP A 54 -2.03 38.23 5.13
N GLY A 55 -2.15 38.14 6.46
CA GLY A 55 -2.51 39.26 7.34
C GLY A 55 -4.01 39.35 7.67
N LYS A 56 -4.86 38.55 7.00
CA LYS A 56 -6.33 38.51 7.22
C LYS A 56 -6.87 37.09 7.36
N THR A 57 -6.39 36.18 6.50
CA THR A 57 -6.87 34.78 6.44
C THR A 57 -5.71 33.83 6.17
N TYR A 58 -5.93 32.55 6.43
CA TYR A 58 -5.01 31.49 6.01
C TYR A 58 -5.30 31.11 4.56
N VAL A 59 -4.35 31.35 3.68
CA VAL A 59 -4.46 31.07 2.24
C VAL A 59 -3.54 29.93 1.86
N GLU A 60 -4.07 28.99 1.11
CA GLU A 60 -3.30 27.88 0.55
C GLU A 60 -2.53 28.36 -0.68
N LYS A 61 -1.21 28.40 -0.60
CA LYS A 61 -0.34 28.82 -1.70
C LYS A 61 0.43 27.63 -2.24
N ALA A 62 0.35 27.41 -3.55
CA ALA A 62 1.17 26.41 -4.20
C ALA A 62 2.67 26.68 -3.94
N VAL A 63 3.36 25.71 -3.36
CA VAL A 63 4.81 25.75 -3.21
C VAL A 63 5.34 24.78 -4.27
N SER A 64 6.13 25.29 -5.21
CA SER A 64 6.99 24.42 -6.00
C SER A 64 7.98 23.78 -5.03
N GLN A 65 7.71 22.56 -4.58
CA GLN A 65 8.75 21.81 -3.90
C GLN A 65 9.84 21.57 -4.95
N PRO A 66 11.10 21.95 -4.65
CA PRO A 66 12.20 21.38 -5.41
C PRO A 66 12.04 19.87 -5.28
N GLU A 67 12.03 19.14 -6.40
CA GLU A 67 12.16 17.69 -6.37
C GLU A 67 13.28 17.37 -5.40
N LYS A 68 12.99 16.60 -4.35
CA LYS A 68 14.05 16.16 -3.44
C LYS A 68 15.10 15.49 -4.32
N PRO A 69 16.35 15.97 -4.35
CA PRO A 69 17.37 15.18 -4.99
C PRO A 69 17.38 13.82 -4.25
N PRO A 70 17.32 12.71 -4.96
CA PRO A 70 17.43 11.41 -4.33
C PRO A 70 18.73 11.35 -3.54
N LEU A 71 18.73 10.67 -2.40
CA LEU A 71 19.88 10.58 -1.50
C LEU A 71 21.15 10.15 -2.25
N PHE A 72 20.99 9.27 -3.21
CA PHE A 72 22.02 8.81 -4.11
C PHE A 72 21.41 8.48 -5.46
N VAL A 73 22.01 9.02 -6.54
CA VAL A 73 21.72 8.63 -7.92
C VAL A 73 23.03 8.34 -8.61
N GLN A 74 23.19 7.13 -9.11
CA GLN A 74 24.23 6.80 -10.05
C GLN A 74 23.60 6.49 -11.39
N GLN A 75 24.09 7.14 -12.43
CA GLN A 75 23.65 6.91 -13.80
C GLN A 75 24.83 6.42 -14.63
N ARG A 76 24.64 5.32 -15.30
CA ARG A 76 25.60 4.79 -16.28
C ARG A 76 25.04 5.02 -17.68
N GLY A 77 25.35 6.19 -18.25
CA GLY A 77 24.73 6.62 -19.49
C GLY A 77 23.22 6.82 -19.34
N SER A 78 22.43 6.48 -20.35
CA SER A 78 20.97 6.43 -20.32
C SER A 78 20.41 5.06 -19.88
N GLU A 79 21.29 4.08 -19.64
CA GLU A 79 20.86 2.69 -19.48
C GLU A 79 20.50 2.30 -18.05
N LEU A 80 21.12 2.91 -17.05
CA LEU A 80 20.90 2.56 -15.64
C LEU A 80 20.81 3.78 -14.76
N LYS A 81 19.70 3.89 -14.02
CA LYS A 81 19.49 4.86 -12.93
C LYS A 81 19.27 4.11 -11.63
N LEU A 82 20.01 4.47 -10.59
CA LEU A 82 19.88 3.90 -9.24
C LEU A 82 19.48 4.99 -8.25
N VAL A 83 18.55 4.68 -7.38
CA VAL A 83 18.06 5.56 -6.30
C VAL A 83 18.10 4.80 -4.98
N LEU A 84 18.82 5.34 -4.01
CA LEU A 84 18.82 4.86 -2.64
C LEU A 84 17.80 5.65 -1.82
N GLY A 85 16.94 4.96 -1.09
CA GLY A 85 15.95 5.54 -0.20
C GLY A 85 15.72 4.66 1.01
N GLY A 86 14.82 5.11 1.88
CA GLY A 86 14.45 4.31 3.04
C GLY A 86 13.51 5.03 3.98
N PHE A 87 13.15 4.35 5.07
CA PHE A 87 12.33 4.96 6.10
C PHE A 87 12.51 4.27 7.46
N ILE A 88 12.22 5.03 8.50
CA ILE A 88 12.21 4.56 9.89
C ILE A 88 10.84 4.85 10.49
N GLN A 89 10.28 3.85 11.19
CA GLN A 89 9.07 3.97 11.99
C GLN A 89 9.36 3.49 13.41
N VAL A 90 9.16 4.38 14.38
CA VAL A 90 9.28 4.08 15.81
C VAL A 90 7.92 4.22 16.45
N ASN A 91 7.47 3.19 17.15
CA ASN A 91 6.23 3.18 17.91
C ASN A 91 6.48 3.37 19.40
N ALA A 92 5.56 4.06 20.07
CA ALA A 92 5.28 3.96 21.49
C ALA A 92 3.97 3.18 21.63
N GLU A 93 3.98 2.09 22.38
CA GLU A 93 2.86 1.14 22.49
C GLU A 93 2.52 0.95 23.96
N GLY A 94 1.25 1.12 24.34
CA GLY A 94 0.75 0.94 25.70
C GLY A 94 -0.71 0.49 25.71
N GLY A 95 -1.15 -0.12 26.82
CA GLY A 95 -2.51 -0.61 27.01
C GLY A 95 -2.57 -2.02 27.58
N ASP A 96 -3.69 -2.69 27.36
CA ASP A 96 -3.91 -4.02 27.88
C ASP A 96 -3.02 -5.06 27.20
N ALA A 97 -2.48 -6.00 27.98
CA ALA A 97 -1.57 -7.04 27.48
C ALA A 97 -2.18 -7.90 26.35
N PHE A 98 -3.50 -8.04 26.35
CA PHE A 98 -4.20 -8.79 25.31
C PHE A 98 -4.21 -8.07 23.96
N ALA A 99 -4.31 -6.75 23.92
CA ALA A 99 -4.25 -5.98 22.68
C ALA A 99 -2.93 -6.26 21.94
N PHE A 100 -1.82 -6.34 22.67
CA PHE A 100 -0.53 -6.70 22.07
C PHE A 100 -0.47 -8.15 21.59
N ASN A 101 -1.02 -9.08 22.36
CA ASN A 101 -1.06 -10.49 21.96
C ASN A 101 -1.83 -10.69 20.67
N GLY A 102 -3.00 -10.05 20.53
CA GLY A 102 -3.83 -10.18 19.34
C GLY A 102 -3.21 -9.56 18.09
N ASN A 103 -2.61 -8.37 18.22
CA ASN A 103 -2.09 -7.65 17.06
C ASN A 103 -0.67 -8.03 16.65
N PHE A 104 0.14 -8.52 17.59
CA PHE A 104 1.57 -8.69 17.33
C PHE A 104 2.08 -10.11 17.56
N GLY A 105 1.18 -11.03 17.91
CA GLY A 105 1.55 -12.45 18.12
C GLY A 105 2.56 -12.69 19.22
N GLN A 106 2.62 -11.81 20.23
CA GLN A 106 3.55 -11.90 21.33
C GLN A 106 2.81 -12.07 22.65
N THR A 107 3.36 -12.90 23.54
CA THR A 107 2.77 -13.15 24.86
C THR A 107 3.11 -12.04 25.85
N ALA A 108 2.13 -11.58 26.63
CA ALA A 108 2.27 -10.75 27.83
C ALA A 108 3.26 -9.58 27.70
N ILE A 109 3.09 -8.74 26.69
CA ILE A 109 3.95 -7.58 26.47
C ILE A 109 3.49 -6.43 27.35
N LYS A 110 4.45 -5.75 27.95
CA LYS A 110 4.27 -4.50 28.69
C LYS A 110 4.40 -3.31 27.75
N ASP A 111 4.04 -2.13 28.22
CA ASP A 111 4.27 -0.87 27.54
C ASP A 111 5.72 -0.77 27.06
N ARG A 112 5.90 -0.31 25.82
CA ARG A 112 7.21 -0.32 25.20
C ARG A 112 7.41 0.77 24.14
N PHE A 113 8.68 1.06 23.86
CA PHE A 113 9.10 1.64 22.60
C PHE A 113 9.56 0.53 21.66
N ARG A 114 9.14 0.61 20.39
CA ARG A 114 9.47 -0.38 19.37
C ARG A 114 10.00 0.28 18.11
N LEU A 115 11.17 -0.17 17.64
CA LEU A 115 11.55 0.08 16.25
C LEU A 115 10.69 -0.82 15.37
N ARG A 116 9.64 -0.25 14.77
CA ARG A 116 8.63 -1.03 14.04
C ARG A 116 9.09 -1.42 12.66
N ARG A 117 9.75 -0.48 11.96
CA ARG A 117 10.38 -0.70 10.65
C ARG A 117 11.59 0.20 10.51
N ALA A 118 12.66 -0.33 9.94
CA ALA A 118 13.86 0.42 9.55
C ALA A 118 14.32 -0.12 8.20
N ARG A 119 13.77 0.43 7.11
CA ARG A 119 13.99 -0.10 5.77
C ARG A 119 14.93 0.77 4.97
N ILE A 120 15.80 0.10 4.22
CA ILE A 120 16.63 0.70 3.17
C ILE A 120 16.25 0.02 1.86
N ASN A 121 16.06 0.80 0.81
CA ASN A 121 15.77 0.29 -0.51
C ASN A 121 16.68 0.90 -1.57
N LEU A 122 16.99 0.07 -2.56
CA LEU A 122 17.60 0.45 -3.81
C LEU A 122 16.59 0.20 -4.91
N THR A 123 16.20 1.25 -5.60
CA THR A 123 15.34 1.15 -6.79
C THR A 123 16.14 1.55 -8.02
N GLY A 124 15.76 1.04 -9.17
CA GLY A 124 16.44 1.41 -10.40
C GLY A 124 15.59 1.20 -11.63
N ASP A 125 15.97 1.96 -12.68
CA ASP A 125 15.47 1.81 -14.03
C ASP A 125 16.60 1.33 -14.92
N PHE A 126 16.36 0.35 -15.78
CA PHE A 126 17.32 -0.19 -16.71
C PHE A 126 16.75 -0.24 -18.11
N ALA A 127 17.50 0.30 -19.07
CA ALA A 127 17.18 0.30 -20.50
C ALA A 127 15.76 0.84 -20.84
N GLU A 128 15.20 1.73 -20.00
CA GLU A 128 13.86 2.32 -20.18
C GLU A 128 12.71 1.30 -20.27
N GLN A 129 12.98 0.03 -20.00
CA GLN A 129 12.00 -1.07 -20.12
C GLN A 129 11.88 -1.90 -18.84
N PHE A 130 12.84 -1.77 -17.95
CA PHE A 130 12.90 -2.54 -16.72
C PHE A 130 13.00 -1.60 -15.53
N ASP A 131 12.22 -1.87 -14.50
CA ASP A 131 12.42 -1.33 -13.18
C ASP A 131 12.63 -2.46 -12.18
N PHE A 132 13.33 -2.17 -11.09
CA PHE A 132 13.60 -3.14 -10.06
C PHE A 132 13.67 -2.49 -8.69
N LYS A 133 13.47 -3.29 -7.66
CA LYS A 133 13.60 -2.88 -6.26
C LYS A 133 14.32 -3.96 -5.46
N MET A 134 15.21 -3.53 -4.59
CA MET A 134 15.77 -4.34 -3.52
C MET A 134 15.55 -3.60 -2.20
N GLU A 135 14.86 -4.22 -1.25
CA GLU A 135 14.55 -3.61 0.03
C GLU A 135 14.79 -4.62 1.17
N GLY A 136 15.38 -4.14 2.26
CA GLY A 136 15.54 -4.90 3.48
C GLY A 136 15.08 -4.11 4.70
N ASP A 137 14.57 -4.82 5.71
CA ASP A 137 14.11 -4.29 7.00
C ASP A 137 15.07 -4.73 8.10
N PHE A 138 15.64 -3.77 8.84
CA PHE A 138 16.56 -4.00 9.96
C PHE A 138 15.84 -4.05 11.31
N ALA A 139 14.53 -3.86 11.33
CA ALA A 139 13.72 -3.82 12.54
C ALA A 139 12.89 -5.09 12.77
N ASN A 140 13.04 -6.09 11.89
CA ASN A 140 12.30 -7.32 12.08
C ASN A 140 12.82 -8.08 13.30
N SER A 141 11.92 -8.68 14.06
CA SER A 141 12.31 -9.57 15.16
C SER A 141 12.29 -11.01 14.66
N ASP A 142 13.28 -11.79 15.01
CA ASP A 142 13.41 -13.21 14.63
C ASP A 142 12.28 -14.12 15.16
N GLY A 143 11.30 -13.55 15.85
CA GLY A 143 10.05 -14.21 16.29
C GLY A 143 10.24 -15.37 17.28
N LEU A 144 11.43 -15.87 17.46
CA LEU A 144 11.64 -17.18 18.03
C LEU A 144 12.21 -17.24 19.43
N ASN A 145 12.58 -16.21 20.12
CA ASN A 145 12.97 -16.33 21.54
C ASN A 145 13.74 -15.15 22.12
N ASN A 146 14.24 -14.22 21.32
CA ASN A 146 15.15 -13.20 21.86
C ASN A 146 14.67 -11.76 21.68
N ASN A 147 13.57 -11.50 20.99
CA ASN A 147 13.10 -10.13 20.67
C ASN A 147 14.24 -9.22 20.13
N ARG A 148 15.23 -9.81 19.47
CA ARG A 148 16.35 -9.09 18.87
C ARG A 148 15.97 -8.60 17.49
N LEU A 149 16.52 -7.47 17.12
CA LEU A 149 16.37 -6.95 15.75
C LEU A 149 17.15 -7.87 14.80
N ALA A 150 16.50 -8.26 13.73
CA ALA A 150 17.07 -9.07 12.66
C ALA A 150 16.90 -8.36 11.31
N PHE A 151 17.82 -8.60 10.38
CA PHE A 151 17.68 -8.17 9.00
C PHE A 151 16.86 -9.19 8.23
N GLU A 152 15.85 -8.71 7.49
CA GLU A 152 15.10 -9.53 6.55
C GLU A 152 14.91 -8.80 5.22
N ALA A 153 15.05 -9.54 4.13
CA ALA A 153 14.66 -9.04 2.83
C ALA A 153 13.13 -8.86 2.77
N THR A 154 12.71 -7.74 2.21
CA THR A 154 11.28 -7.47 1.97
C THR A 154 10.96 -7.57 0.49
N ASP A 155 11.19 -6.54 -0.28
CA ASP A 155 10.91 -6.52 -1.71
C ASP A 155 12.20 -6.76 -2.51
N ILE A 156 12.27 -7.82 -3.32
CA ILE A 156 13.35 -8.08 -4.26
C ILE A 156 12.71 -8.53 -5.56
N TRP A 157 12.57 -7.61 -6.51
CA TRP A 157 11.87 -7.90 -7.74
C TRP A 157 12.41 -7.08 -8.92
N ALA A 158 12.18 -7.59 -10.12
CA ALA A 158 12.32 -6.88 -11.39
C ALA A 158 11.00 -6.92 -12.15
N ASN A 159 10.69 -5.86 -12.88
CA ASN A 159 9.49 -5.70 -13.67
C ASN A 159 9.84 -5.27 -15.09
N TRP A 160 9.35 -5.98 -16.09
CA TRP A 160 9.43 -5.58 -17.47
C TRP A 160 8.15 -4.84 -17.86
N HIS A 161 8.29 -3.55 -18.16
CA HIS A 161 7.17 -2.64 -18.38
C HIS A 161 7.11 -2.01 -19.77
N GLN A 162 7.76 -2.60 -20.75
CA GLN A 162 7.73 -2.10 -22.13
C GLN A 162 6.31 -1.90 -22.66
N PHE A 163 5.39 -2.74 -22.28
CA PHE A 163 3.99 -2.66 -22.66
C PHE A 163 3.12 -2.35 -21.44
N PRO A 164 2.61 -1.10 -21.28
CA PRO A 164 1.79 -0.74 -20.13
C PRO A 164 0.54 -1.61 -19.94
N ALA A 165 0.01 -2.16 -21.03
CA ALA A 165 -1.13 -3.07 -20.99
C ALA A 165 -0.80 -4.49 -20.51
N ALA A 166 0.49 -4.90 -20.54
CA ALA A 166 0.93 -6.24 -20.16
C ALA A 166 2.39 -6.17 -19.70
N GLN A 167 2.59 -6.13 -18.41
CA GLN A 167 3.87 -6.06 -17.74
C GLN A 167 4.15 -7.37 -17.01
N ILE A 168 5.41 -7.76 -16.86
CA ILE A 168 5.79 -8.99 -16.17
C ILE A 168 6.71 -8.63 -15.01
N LYS A 169 6.29 -8.99 -13.79
CA LYS A 169 7.04 -8.79 -12.57
C LYS A 169 7.45 -10.12 -11.97
N VAL A 170 8.72 -10.24 -11.58
CA VAL A 170 9.31 -11.47 -11.05
C VAL A 170 10.08 -11.18 -9.78
N GLY A 171 10.09 -12.10 -8.82
CA GLY A 171 10.83 -11.97 -7.57
C GLY A 171 9.98 -12.11 -6.34
N GLN A 172 10.41 -11.50 -5.23
CA GLN A 172 9.68 -11.45 -3.96
C GLN A 172 9.02 -10.09 -3.78
N TYR A 173 7.71 -10.08 -3.62
CA TYR A 173 6.90 -8.87 -3.37
C TYR A 173 5.53 -9.27 -2.79
N LYS A 174 4.76 -8.29 -2.35
CA LYS A 174 3.39 -8.54 -1.87
C LYS A 174 2.56 -9.12 -2.99
N ALA A 175 1.97 -10.29 -2.77
CA ALA A 175 0.99 -10.85 -3.69
C ALA A 175 -0.18 -9.86 -3.87
N PRO A 176 -0.77 -9.74 -5.09
CA PRO A 176 -1.78 -8.72 -5.38
C PRO A 176 -3.15 -9.08 -4.77
N PHE A 177 -3.25 -8.97 -3.44
CA PHE A 177 -4.46 -9.29 -2.66
C PHE A 177 -4.60 -8.30 -1.49
N GLY A 178 -5.77 -7.70 -1.38
CA GLY A 178 -6.14 -6.78 -0.30
C GLY A 178 -5.65 -5.34 -0.50
N LEU A 179 -6.58 -4.38 -0.50
CA LEU A 179 -6.29 -2.96 -0.67
C LEU A 179 -5.34 -2.43 0.42
N GLU A 180 -5.68 -2.69 1.69
CA GLU A 180 -4.87 -2.20 2.82
C GLU A 180 -3.51 -2.88 2.85
N GLN A 181 -3.43 -4.17 2.49
CA GLN A 181 -2.17 -4.89 2.40
C GLN A 181 -1.25 -4.32 1.31
N LEU A 182 -1.79 -4.01 0.14
CA LEU A 182 -1.04 -3.45 -0.98
C LEU A 182 -0.64 -1.99 -0.73
N THR A 183 -1.43 -1.25 0.05
CA THR A 183 -1.11 0.13 0.43
C THR A 183 0.23 0.18 1.19
N PRO A 184 1.17 1.06 0.79
CA PRO A 184 2.46 1.15 1.46
C PRO A 184 2.33 1.51 2.94
N ASP A 185 3.17 0.90 3.79
CA ASP A 185 3.22 1.14 5.24
C ASP A 185 3.42 2.62 5.63
N THR A 186 3.96 3.41 4.72
CA THR A 186 4.26 4.83 4.92
C THR A 186 3.09 5.76 4.64
N VAL A 187 2.03 5.27 3.98
CA VAL A 187 0.88 6.10 3.58
C VAL A 187 -0.46 5.68 4.20
N ILE A 188 -0.54 4.50 4.83
CA ILE A 188 -1.75 4.10 5.57
C ILE A 188 -2.12 5.14 6.63
N TYR A 189 -3.42 5.28 6.90
CA TYR A 189 -3.95 6.30 7.81
C TYR A 189 -3.90 5.88 9.27
N THR A 190 -3.87 4.58 9.55
CA THR A 190 -3.72 3.98 10.88
C THR A 190 -2.26 3.61 11.14
N ILE A 191 -1.89 3.44 12.40
CA ILE A 191 -0.53 3.02 12.77
C ILE A 191 -0.26 1.59 12.33
N GLU A 192 -1.21 0.68 12.57
CA GLU A 192 -1.14 -0.71 12.11
C GLU A 192 -2.31 -1.00 11.16
N ARG A 193 -2.20 -2.07 10.38
CA ARG A 193 -3.28 -2.57 9.53
C ARG A 193 -4.40 -3.17 10.38
N SER A 194 -5.58 -3.26 9.79
CA SER A 194 -6.74 -3.88 10.41
C SER A 194 -6.51 -5.37 10.71
N LEU A 195 -7.25 -5.88 11.69
CA LEU A 195 -7.20 -7.30 12.08
C LEU A 195 -7.51 -8.24 10.90
N PRO A 196 -8.58 -8.04 10.10
CA PRO A 196 -8.87 -8.91 8.97
C PRO A 196 -7.78 -8.88 7.89
N THR A 197 -7.19 -7.72 7.59
CA THR A 197 -6.06 -7.63 6.67
C THR A 197 -4.88 -8.47 7.19
N GLY A 198 -4.55 -8.36 8.47
CA GLY A 198 -3.48 -9.14 9.07
C GLY A 198 -3.73 -10.64 9.06
N ALA A 199 -4.97 -11.07 9.27
CA ALA A 199 -5.35 -12.48 9.36
C ALA A 199 -5.40 -13.19 8.00
N ILE A 200 -5.96 -12.53 6.97
CA ILE A 200 -6.36 -13.19 5.71
C ILE A 200 -5.38 -12.91 4.57
N THR A 201 -4.82 -11.68 4.50
CA THR A 201 -4.02 -11.31 3.32
C THR A 201 -2.66 -12.02 3.32
N PRO A 202 -2.22 -12.51 2.14
CA PRO A 202 -0.90 -13.11 2.02
C PRO A 202 0.19 -12.05 2.20
N GLU A 203 1.29 -12.47 2.78
CA GLU A 203 2.51 -11.68 2.86
C GLU A 203 3.21 -11.64 1.49
N ARG A 204 4.47 -11.22 1.50
CA ARG A 204 5.34 -11.30 0.34
C ARG A 204 5.58 -12.74 -0.05
N GLN A 205 5.54 -12.99 -1.34
CA GLN A 205 5.73 -14.30 -1.94
C GLN A 205 6.75 -14.22 -3.06
N ILE A 206 7.46 -15.30 -3.31
CA ILE A 206 8.33 -15.43 -4.49
C ILE A 206 7.50 -15.98 -5.63
N GLY A 207 7.49 -15.28 -6.76
CA GLY A 207 6.70 -15.70 -7.90
C GLY A 207 6.80 -14.79 -9.10
N VAL A 208 5.83 -14.92 -9.98
CA VAL A 208 5.67 -14.19 -11.23
C VAL A 208 4.25 -13.61 -11.32
N GLU A 209 4.13 -12.40 -11.84
CA GLU A 209 2.88 -11.68 -12.01
C GLU A 209 2.82 -11.06 -13.40
N LEU A 210 1.73 -11.27 -14.09
CA LEU A 210 1.31 -10.48 -15.23
C LEU A 210 0.35 -9.40 -14.74
N TRP A 211 0.63 -8.15 -15.04
CA TRP A 211 -0.23 -7.03 -14.66
C TRP A 211 -0.24 -5.95 -15.74
N GLY A 212 -1.21 -5.06 -15.69
CA GLY A 212 -1.22 -3.97 -16.64
C GLY A 212 -2.45 -3.08 -16.60
N GLN A 213 -2.36 -2.01 -17.39
CA GLN A 213 -3.38 -0.99 -17.59
C GLN A 213 -3.78 -0.97 -19.08
N PRO A 214 -4.75 -1.79 -19.51
CA PRO A 214 -5.05 -2.01 -20.93
C PRO A 214 -5.54 -0.75 -21.65
N PHE A 215 -6.08 0.21 -20.92
CA PHE A 215 -6.61 1.45 -21.53
C PHE A 215 -5.55 2.53 -21.76
N THR A 216 -4.31 2.37 -21.27
CA THR A 216 -3.24 3.36 -21.43
C THR A 216 -2.99 3.78 -22.89
N ALA A 217 -3.06 2.84 -23.83
CA ALA A 217 -2.86 3.12 -25.24
C ALA A 217 -4.12 3.63 -25.97
N ILE A 218 -5.30 3.30 -25.47
CA ILE A 218 -6.60 3.58 -26.14
C ILE A 218 -7.21 4.88 -25.60
N TRP A 219 -7.16 5.07 -24.29
CA TRP A 219 -7.68 6.22 -23.57
C TRP A 219 -6.65 6.73 -22.54
N PRO A 220 -5.63 7.48 -22.98
CA PRO A 220 -4.54 7.93 -22.10
C PRO A 220 -5.02 8.72 -20.87
N ASP A 221 -6.10 9.49 -21.01
CA ASP A 221 -6.71 10.28 -19.93
C ASP A 221 -7.44 9.40 -18.89
N GLN A 222 -7.73 8.15 -19.23
CA GLN A 222 -8.38 7.16 -18.37
C GLN A 222 -7.53 5.89 -18.26
N LYS A 223 -6.21 6.02 -18.28
CA LYS A 223 -5.28 4.89 -18.18
C LYS A 223 -5.53 4.02 -16.95
N ASP A 224 -5.95 4.63 -15.85
CA ASP A 224 -6.21 3.97 -14.56
C ASP A 224 -7.65 3.41 -14.45
N LEU A 225 -8.48 3.50 -15.52
CA LEU A 225 -9.85 2.98 -15.47
C LEU A 225 -9.90 1.50 -15.08
N LEU A 226 -8.97 0.71 -15.60
CA LEU A 226 -8.82 -0.70 -15.24
C LEU A 226 -7.34 -1.02 -15.06
N THR A 227 -7.01 -1.62 -13.93
CA THR A 227 -5.73 -2.31 -13.69
C THR A 227 -6.03 -3.76 -13.31
N TYR A 228 -5.31 -4.70 -13.90
CA TYR A 228 -5.44 -6.12 -13.59
C TYR A 228 -4.12 -6.72 -13.14
N TYR A 229 -4.22 -7.76 -12.32
CA TYR A 229 -3.09 -8.54 -11.82
C TYR A 229 -3.45 -10.02 -11.86
N ALA A 230 -2.52 -10.86 -12.31
CA ALA A 230 -2.63 -12.31 -12.29
C ALA A 230 -1.27 -12.91 -11.95
N GLY A 231 -1.13 -13.49 -10.78
CA GLY A 231 0.12 -13.97 -10.23
C GLY A 231 0.13 -15.45 -9.88
N ILE A 232 1.31 -16.05 -10.01
CA ILE A 232 1.62 -17.43 -9.59
C ILE A 232 2.82 -17.34 -8.66
N PHE A 233 2.69 -17.88 -7.45
CA PHE A 233 3.67 -17.78 -6.37
C PHE A 233 3.94 -19.16 -5.75
N ASN A 234 5.08 -19.30 -5.06
CA ASN A 234 5.40 -20.54 -4.35
C ASN A 234 4.40 -20.87 -3.23
N GLY A 235 3.79 -19.88 -2.58
CA GLY A 235 2.85 -20.09 -1.49
C GLY A 235 3.48 -20.43 -0.13
N ASN A 236 4.79 -20.28 0.02
CA ASN A 236 5.52 -20.66 1.25
C ASN A 236 5.84 -19.48 2.18
N GLY A 237 5.39 -18.26 1.86
CA GLY A 237 5.66 -17.07 2.65
C GLY A 237 6.94 -16.35 2.26
N ARG A 238 7.26 -15.31 3.03
CA ARG A 238 8.40 -14.43 2.80
C ARG A 238 9.73 -15.13 3.10
N ASN A 239 10.74 -14.87 2.24
CA ASN A 239 12.11 -15.37 2.38
C ASN A 239 12.25 -16.90 2.31
N VAL A 240 11.23 -17.60 1.82
CA VAL A 240 11.28 -19.03 1.56
C VAL A 240 11.54 -19.26 0.07
N SER A 241 12.76 -19.68 -0.26
CA SER A 241 13.23 -19.81 -1.64
C SER A 241 12.86 -21.13 -2.32
N VAL A 242 12.25 -22.04 -1.59
CA VAL A 242 11.84 -23.36 -2.10
C VAL A 242 10.32 -23.50 -2.04
N ASN A 243 9.77 -24.23 -3.00
CA ASN A 243 8.40 -24.71 -2.90
C ASN A 243 8.44 -26.10 -2.26
N ASP A 244 7.71 -26.31 -1.16
CA ASP A 244 7.76 -27.53 -0.34
C ASP A 244 6.79 -28.64 -0.79
N ASN A 245 5.90 -28.34 -1.75
CA ASN A 245 4.84 -29.28 -2.13
C ASN A 245 4.55 -29.43 -3.64
N ASN A 246 5.30 -28.79 -4.53
CA ASN A 246 5.09 -28.73 -5.99
C ASN A 246 3.74 -28.11 -6.43
N GLU A 247 3.02 -27.46 -5.52
CA GLU A 247 1.78 -26.74 -5.82
C GLU A 247 2.03 -25.24 -5.67
N PHE A 248 1.28 -24.41 -6.40
CA PHE A 248 1.48 -22.96 -6.40
C PHE A 248 0.27 -22.25 -5.80
N MET A 249 0.52 -21.06 -5.26
CA MET A 249 -0.52 -20.11 -4.93
C MET A 249 -0.87 -19.29 -6.17
N TYR A 250 -2.14 -19.16 -6.47
CA TYR A 250 -2.67 -18.34 -7.56
C TYR A 250 -3.41 -17.14 -6.98
N VAL A 251 -3.13 -15.96 -7.50
CA VAL A 251 -3.75 -14.73 -7.03
C VAL A 251 -4.15 -13.87 -8.22
N GLY A 252 -5.36 -13.32 -8.16
CA GLY A 252 -5.85 -12.36 -9.14
C GLY A 252 -6.46 -11.14 -8.46
N ARG A 253 -6.27 -9.95 -9.04
CA ARG A 253 -6.90 -8.70 -8.62
C ARG A 253 -7.34 -7.87 -9.81
N LEU A 254 -8.51 -7.26 -9.69
CA LEU A 254 -9.02 -6.24 -10.61
C LEU A 254 -9.23 -4.94 -9.83
N GLU A 255 -8.74 -3.85 -10.37
CA GLU A 255 -8.98 -2.50 -9.86
C GLU A 255 -9.67 -1.66 -10.92
N LEU A 256 -10.78 -1.06 -10.56
CA LEU A 256 -11.51 -0.11 -11.39
C LEU A 256 -11.42 1.28 -10.76
N GLN A 257 -11.06 2.28 -11.57
CA GLN A 257 -11.12 3.69 -11.17
C GLN A 257 -12.09 4.44 -12.11
N PRO A 258 -13.41 4.24 -11.96
CA PRO A 258 -14.41 4.75 -12.87
C PRO A 258 -14.49 6.28 -12.85
N PHE A 259 -13.94 6.89 -11.81
CA PHE A 259 -13.94 8.33 -11.66
C PHE A 259 -12.63 8.81 -11.01
N ASN A 260 -11.99 9.80 -11.66
CA ASN A 260 -10.83 10.52 -11.16
C ASN A 260 -10.84 11.94 -11.73
N GLY A 261 -11.35 12.90 -10.95
CA GLY A 261 -11.47 14.27 -11.39
C GLY A 261 -12.21 15.15 -10.38
N PRO A 262 -12.35 16.44 -10.66
CA PRO A 262 -13.01 17.34 -9.72
C PRO A 262 -14.53 17.16 -9.71
N ILE A 263 -15.11 17.01 -8.50
CA ILE A 263 -16.55 17.16 -8.23
C ILE A 263 -16.74 18.46 -7.45
N PHE A 264 -17.58 19.38 -7.95
CA PHE A 264 -17.80 20.71 -7.34
C PHE A 264 -16.49 21.48 -7.05
N GLY A 265 -15.48 21.32 -7.90
CA GLY A 265 -14.17 21.95 -7.74
C GLY A 265 -13.26 21.29 -6.67
N GLN A 266 -13.71 20.20 -6.05
CA GLN A 266 -12.92 19.42 -5.12
C GLN A 266 -12.32 18.20 -5.82
N LYS A 267 -11.04 17.93 -5.61
CA LYS A 267 -10.39 16.70 -6.10
C LYS A 267 -11.16 15.50 -5.57
N SER A 268 -11.49 14.57 -6.42
CA SER A 268 -12.27 13.40 -6.05
C SER A 268 -11.89 12.21 -6.91
N PHE A 269 -11.91 11.02 -6.34
CA PHE A 269 -11.83 9.77 -7.09
C PHE A 269 -12.66 8.68 -6.42
N LEU A 270 -13.00 7.67 -7.19
CA LEU A 270 -13.55 6.40 -6.72
C LEU A 270 -12.70 5.27 -7.29
N LYS A 271 -12.19 4.41 -6.43
CA LYS A 271 -11.48 3.18 -6.78
C LYS A 271 -12.24 2.01 -6.17
N LEU A 272 -12.43 0.95 -6.94
CA LEU A 272 -13.06 -0.29 -6.54
C LEU A 272 -12.08 -1.43 -6.82
N GLY A 273 -12.02 -2.41 -5.93
CA GLY A 273 -11.16 -3.57 -6.08
C GLY A 273 -11.91 -4.87 -5.82
N ALA A 274 -11.44 -5.95 -6.44
CA ALA A 274 -11.86 -7.30 -6.15
C ALA A 274 -10.70 -8.27 -6.34
N ASP A 275 -10.52 -9.19 -5.39
CA ASP A 275 -9.40 -10.13 -5.34
C ASP A 275 -9.90 -11.57 -5.19
N ALA A 276 -9.10 -12.50 -5.68
CA ALA A 276 -9.26 -13.92 -5.42
C ALA A 276 -7.88 -14.59 -5.24
N LEU A 277 -7.82 -15.53 -4.32
CA LEU A 277 -6.63 -16.33 -4.01
C LEU A 277 -7.03 -17.80 -3.88
N TRP A 278 -6.16 -18.67 -4.36
CA TRP A 278 -6.24 -20.10 -4.11
C TRP A 278 -4.83 -20.67 -3.90
N SER A 279 -4.67 -21.50 -2.86
CA SER A 279 -3.41 -22.13 -2.51
C SER A 279 -3.62 -23.51 -1.94
N ARG A 280 -2.66 -24.39 -2.14
CA ARG A 280 -2.55 -25.67 -1.42
C ARG A 280 -1.22 -25.71 -0.72
N ASP A 281 -1.27 -25.81 0.60
CA ASP A 281 -0.12 -25.62 1.45
C ASP A 281 0.31 -26.95 2.09
N ALA A 282 1.61 -27.08 2.37
CA ALA A 282 2.14 -28.16 3.17
C ALA A 282 1.92 -27.87 4.65
N SER A 283 2.04 -28.91 5.49
CA SER A 283 1.99 -28.77 6.95
C SER A 283 3.03 -27.75 7.44
N GLY A 284 2.61 -26.83 8.29
CA GLY A 284 3.46 -25.79 8.86
C GLY A 284 3.66 -24.55 8.02
N THR A 285 3.03 -24.46 6.84
CA THR A 285 3.07 -23.27 5.99
C THR A 285 2.24 -22.15 6.58
N ASN A 286 2.72 -20.92 6.43
CA ASN A 286 2.04 -19.71 6.82
C ASN A 286 2.22 -18.63 5.77
N ILE A 287 1.12 -18.22 5.14
CA ILE A 287 1.12 -17.22 4.07
C ILE A 287 0.60 -15.85 4.50
N SER A 288 -0.13 -15.76 5.61
CA SER A 288 -0.76 -14.51 6.05
C SER A 288 0.22 -13.55 6.74
N THR A 289 -0.13 -12.26 6.74
CA THR A 289 0.70 -11.17 7.28
C THR A 289 0.95 -11.29 8.79
N SER A 290 -0.08 -11.71 9.55
CA SER A 290 0.02 -11.90 11.01
C SER A 290 0.33 -13.35 11.40
N GLY A 291 0.51 -14.22 10.44
CA GLY A 291 0.51 -15.65 10.64
C GLY A 291 -0.91 -16.20 10.71
N ASN A 292 -1.10 -17.47 10.35
CA ASN A 292 -2.38 -18.11 10.56
C ASN A 292 -2.78 -17.95 12.03
N LEU A 293 -3.87 -17.24 12.30
CA LEU A 293 -4.25 -16.91 13.66
C LEU A 293 -4.92 -18.10 14.34
N LEU A 294 -4.37 -18.51 15.48
CA LEU A 294 -4.97 -19.51 16.36
C LEU A 294 -5.77 -18.80 17.46
N VAL A 295 -7.02 -19.22 17.63
CA VAL A 295 -7.81 -18.82 18.80
C VAL A 295 -7.47 -19.73 19.97
N ASN A 296 -6.73 -19.19 20.93
CA ASN A 296 -6.29 -19.90 22.13
C ASN A 296 -7.47 -20.27 23.05
N ALA A 297 -7.19 -21.04 24.10
CA ALA A 297 -8.20 -21.45 25.09
C ALA A 297 -8.83 -20.28 25.86
N ASP A 298 -8.11 -19.17 25.98
CA ASP A 298 -8.55 -17.93 26.65
C ASP A 298 -9.12 -16.88 25.67
N GLY A 299 -9.34 -17.25 24.39
CA GLY A 299 -9.86 -16.35 23.35
C GLY A 299 -8.85 -15.38 22.77
N SER A 300 -7.59 -15.39 23.23
CA SER A 300 -6.53 -14.60 22.61
C SER A 300 -6.14 -15.16 21.23
N LEU A 301 -5.68 -14.28 20.35
CA LEU A 301 -5.15 -14.68 19.05
C LEU A 301 -3.64 -14.80 19.10
N SER A 302 -3.10 -15.87 18.54
CA SER A 302 -1.66 -16.02 18.34
C SER A 302 -1.34 -16.54 16.96
N PRO A 303 -0.22 -16.13 16.36
CA PRO A 303 0.25 -16.73 15.12
C PRO A 303 0.58 -18.20 15.33
N PHE A 304 0.16 -19.03 14.40
CA PHE A 304 0.60 -20.43 14.37
C PHE A 304 0.58 -20.94 12.92
N ASN A 305 1.39 -21.95 12.68
CA ASN A 305 1.35 -22.68 11.42
C ASN A 305 0.34 -23.83 11.53
N LEU A 306 -0.45 -24.05 10.51
CA LEU A 306 -1.40 -25.14 10.50
C LEU A 306 -0.67 -26.50 10.65
N PRO A 307 -1.15 -27.41 11.54
CA PRO A 307 -0.44 -28.61 11.87
C PRO A 307 -0.49 -29.70 10.81
N SER A 308 -1.36 -29.59 9.81
CA SER A 308 -1.46 -30.47 8.66
C SER A 308 -1.62 -29.69 7.37
N ALA A 309 -1.44 -30.36 6.22
CA ALA A 309 -1.63 -29.71 4.91
C ALA A 309 -3.05 -29.21 4.73
N ASP A 310 -3.19 -28.11 3.99
CA ASP A 310 -4.47 -27.45 3.76
C ASP A 310 -4.71 -27.05 2.29
N GLU A 311 -5.93 -26.66 2.01
CA GLU A 311 -6.34 -25.92 0.81
C GLU A 311 -7.03 -24.63 1.26
N ARG A 312 -6.63 -23.50 0.68
CA ARG A 312 -7.17 -22.17 0.98
C ARG A 312 -7.81 -21.57 -0.24
N ALA A 313 -8.97 -20.97 -0.04
CA ALA A 313 -9.62 -20.13 -1.01
C ALA A 313 -10.03 -18.82 -0.32
N ALA A 314 -9.52 -17.70 -0.81
CA ALA A 314 -9.85 -16.38 -0.26
C ALA A 314 -10.34 -15.44 -1.34
N TRP A 315 -11.16 -14.47 -0.96
CA TRP A 315 -11.58 -13.38 -1.82
C TRP A 315 -11.77 -12.10 -1.01
N SER A 316 -11.66 -10.98 -1.68
CA SER A 316 -11.97 -9.68 -1.09
C SER A 316 -12.64 -8.74 -2.07
N VAL A 317 -13.32 -7.74 -1.52
CA VAL A 317 -13.82 -6.59 -2.27
C VAL A 317 -13.51 -5.32 -1.49
N ASP A 318 -13.11 -4.27 -2.20
CA ASP A 318 -12.72 -3.01 -1.59
C ASP A 318 -13.23 -1.81 -2.35
N ALA A 319 -13.30 -0.68 -1.64
CA ALA A 319 -13.61 0.61 -2.19
C ALA A 319 -12.81 1.72 -1.51
N TRP A 320 -12.32 2.66 -2.29
CA TRP A 320 -11.72 3.91 -1.80
C TRP A 320 -12.36 5.08 -2.51
N PHE A 321 -13.03 5.93 -1.74
CA PHE A 321 -13.62 7.18 -2.19
C PHE A 321 -12.90 8.36 -1.55
N GLU A 322 -12.44 9.32 -2.36
CA GLU A 322 -11.89 10.60 -1.93
C GLU A 322 -12.78 11.73 -2.41
N PHE A 323 -13.09 12.67 -1.53
CA PHE A 323 -13.77 13.91 -1.84
C PHE A 323 -13.17 15.08 -1.06
N GLY A 324 -12.36 15.89 -1.73
CA GLY A 324 -11.68 17.03 -1.15
C GLY A 324 -10.79 16.69 0.03
N ARG A 325 -11.29 16.92 1.26
CA ARG A 325 -10.59 16.63 2.51
C ARG A 325 -10.97 15.32 3.16
N PHE A 326 -11.93 14.63 2.59
CA PHE A 326 -12.50 13.41 3.14
C PHE A 326 -12.09 12.20 2.34
N ASP A 327 -11.66 11.15 3.03
CA ASP A 327 -11.41 9.82 2.49
C ASP A 327 -12.29 8.79 3.21
N LEU A 328 -12.88 7.89 2.46
CA LEU A 328 -13.59 6.72 2.95
C LEU A 328 -13.01 5.49 2.28
N ILE A 329 -12.52 4.55 3.08
CA ILE A 329 -11.92 3.30 2.62
C ILE A 329 -12.64 2.16 3.33
N GLY A 330 -13.00 1.13 2.59
CA GLY A 330 -13.58 -0.09 3.17
C GLY A 330 -13.15 -1.31 2.40
N GLU A 331 -13.01 -2.41 3.10
CA GLU A 331 -12.65 -3.71 2.53
C GLU A 331 -13.34 -4.81 3.33
N TYR A 332 -13.88 -5.81 2.64
CA TYR A 332 -14.34 -7.07 3.20
C TYR A 332 -13.48 -8.20 2.66
N LEU A 333 -13.06 -9.09 3.55
CA LEU A 333 -12.20 -10.23 3.22
C LEU A 333 -12.82 -11.50 3.80
N GLN A 334 -12.66 -12.60 3.05
CA GLN A 334 -13.06 -13.94 3.51
C GLN A 334 -12.04 -14.98 3.04
N GLU A 335 -11.71 -15.91 3.92
CA GLU A 335 -10.85 -17.06 3.63
C GLU A 335 -11.52 -18.34 4.13
N HIS A 336 -11.54 -19.36 3.30
CA HIS A 336 -11.94 -20.72 3.65
C HIS A 336 -10.71 -21.62 3.67
N VAL A 337 -10.49 -22.33 4.78
CA VAL A 337 -9.36 -23.24 4.98
C VAL A 337 -9.89 -24.65 5.19
N GLU A 338 -9.46 -25.57 4.32
CA GLU A 338 -9.83 -26.98 4.36
C GLU A 338 -8.61 -27.86 4.65
N GLY A 339 -8.72 -28.76 5.63
CA GLY A 339 -7.69 -29.76 5.88
C GLY A 339 -7.61 -30.78 4.75
N ARG A 340 -6.41 -31.05 4.25
CA ARG A 340 -6.18 -32.02 3.16
C ARG A 340 -5.60 -33.33 3.64
N THR A 341 -6.08 -34.44 3.08
CA THR A 341 -5.42 -35.75 3.22
C THR A 341 -4.26 -35.84 2.23
N VAL A 342 -3.05 -36.00 2.73
CA VAL A 342 -1.83 -36.13 1.92
C VAL A 342 -1.15 -37.47 2.23
N ASN A 343 -0.87 -38.27 1.22
CA ASN A 343 -0.26 -39.61 1.35
C ASN A 343 -0.99 -40.52 2.36
N GLY A 344 -2.33 -40.41 2.43
CA GLY A 344 -3.17 -41.22 3.34
C GLY A 344 -3.22 -40.70 4.79
N VAL A 345 -2.56 -39.56 5.10
CA VAL A 345 -2.63 -38.92 6.40
C VAL A 345 -3.78 -37.90 6.39
N ALA A 346 -4.74 -38.11 7.27
CA ALA A 346 -5.89 -37.21 7.43
C ALA A 346 -5.48 -35.88 8.09
N PRO A 347 -6.21 -34.77 7.84
CA PRO A 347 -5.95 -33.49 8.49
C PRO A 347 -6.19 -33.57 10.01
N THR A 348 -5.49 -32.74 10.76
CA THR A 348 -5.54 -32.68 12.23
C THR A 348 -6.39 -31.52 12.76
N PHE A 349 -6.97 -30.71 11.88
CA PHE A 349 -7.88 -29.63 12.23
C PHE A 349 -9.18 -29.74 11.40
N SER A 350 -10.25 -29.15 11.91
CA SER A 350 -11.53 -29.02 11.18
C SER A 350 -11.49 -27.83 10.24
N ASN A 351 -12.17 -27.94 9.11
CA ASN A 351 -12.35 -26.81 8.20
C ASN A 351 -12.96 -25.61 8.93
N PHE A 352 -12.50 -24.42 8.57
CA PHE A 352 -12.98 -23.18 9.14
C PHE A 352 -13.03 -22.07 8.07
N MET A 353 -13.79 -21.04 8.38
CA MET A 353 -13.92 -19.86 7.53
C MET A 353 -13.62 -18.62 8.37
N THR A 354 -12.58 -17.90 7.99
CA THR A 354 -12.23 -16.61 8.56
C THR A 354 -12.82 -15.50 7.70
N ASP A 355 -13.51 -14.55 8.29
CA ASP A 355 -14.00 -13.38 7.58
C ASP A 355 -13.88 -12.11 8.42
N GLY A 356 -13.89 -10.97 7.73
CA GLY A 356 -13.83 -9.70 8.41
C GLY A 356 -13.92 -8.51 7.47
N PHE A 357 -14.06 -7.34 8.07
CA PHE A 357 -14.08 -6.08 7.34
C PHE A 357 -13.45 -4.96 8.14
N TYR A 358 -13.06 -3.92 7.45
CA TYR A 358 -12.81 -2.61 8.05
C TYR A 358 -13.44 -1.50 7.21
N VAL A 359 -13.76 -0.40 7.89
CA VAL A 359 -14.16 0.85 7.27
C VAL A 359 -13.40 1.98 7.95
N THR A 360 -12.64 2.75 7.17
CA THR A 360 -11.82 3.88 7.63
C THR A 360 -12.35 5.17 7.04
N GLY A 361 -12.74 6.10 7.90
CA GLY A 361 -13.00 7.49 7.54
C GLY A 361 -11.83 8.37 7.95
N ALA A 362 -11.35 9.22 7.06
CA ALA A 362 -10.31 10.19 7.37
C ALA A 362 -10.70 11.60 6.88
N TYR A 363 -10.41 12.61 7.68
CA TYR A 363 -10.73 14.00 7.35
C TYR A 363 -9.61 14.96 7.74
N TYR A 364 -9.17 15.80 6.81
CA TYR A 364 -8.21 16.85 7.11
C TYR A 364 -8.84 18.01 7.86
N LEU A 365 -8.62 18.08 9.17
CA LEU A 365 -9.01 19.21 10.03
C LEU A 365 -8.26 20.47 9.60
N ILE A 366 -6.94 20.33 9.38
CA ILE A 366 -6.09 21.35 8.79
C ILE A 366 -5.51 20.75 7.52
N PRO A 367 -5.80 21.31 6.32
CA PRO A 367 -5.36 20.74 5.06
C PRO A 367 -3.88 20.37 5.06
N GLN A 368 -3.57 19.13 4.70
CA GLN A 368 -2.22 18.57 4.59
C GLN A 368 -1.37 18.62 5.87
N LYS A 369 -1.94 19.01 7.01
CA LYS A 369 -1.23 19.15 8.28
C LYS A 369 -1.79 18.29 9.40
N LEU A 370 -3.10 18.30 9.60
CA LEU A 370 -3.74 17.55 10.68
C LEU A 370 -4.94 16.82 10.14
N GLN A 371 -4.91 15.49 10.24
CA GLN A 371 -5.96 14.59 9.81
C GLN A 371 -6.50 13.82 11.01
N ALA A 372 -7.83 13.79 11.16
CA ALA A 372 -8.52 12.88 12.07
C ALA A 372 -8.85 11.60 11.31
N VAL A 373 -8.76 10.47 11.99
CA VAL A 373 -9.04 9.14 11.45
C VAL A 373 -9.93 8.38 12.42
N VAL A 374 -10.93 7.70 11.88
CA VAL A 374 -11.77 6.75 12.62
C VAL A 374 -11.83 5.47 11.79
N GLN A 375 -11.62 4.32 12.43
CA GLN A 375 -11.78 3.02 11.80
C GLN A 375 -12.65 2.12 12.64
N TRP A 376 -13.61 1.46 12.01
CA TRP A 376 -14.37 0.34 12.55
C TRP A 376 -13.89 -0.93 11.87
N GLN A 377 -13.61 -1.98 12.65
CA GLN A 377 -13.17 -3.26 12.12
C GLN A 377 -13.79 -4.44 12.87
N TYR A 378 -13.93 -5.53 12.15
CA TYR A 378 -14.42 -6.81 12.63
C TYR A 378 -13.57 -7.95 12.07
N LEU A 379 -13.28 -8.93 12.90
CA LEU A 379 -12.64 -10.18 12.50
C LEU A 379 -13.39 -11.34 13.17
N ASN A 380 -13.83 -12.31 12.38
CA ASN A 380 -14.31 -13.61 12.82
C ASN A 380 -13.27 -14.66 12.42
N PRO A 381 -12.46 -15.19 13.33
CA PRO A 381 -11.51 -16.27 13.03
C PRO A 381 -12.19 -17.58 12.59
N GLY A 382 -13.42 -17.85 13.03
CA GLY A 382 -14.23 -18.98 12.63
C GLY A 382 -13.75 -20.35 13.14
N GLN A 383 -12.88 -20.38 14.14
CA GLN A 383 -12.30 -21.60 14.71
C GLN A 383 -13.04 -22.09 15.95
N LYS A 384 -13.74 -21.21 16.63
CA LYS A 384 -14.56 -21.51 17.82
C LYS A 384 -15.91 -20.84 17.71
N GLY A 385 -16.87 -21.31 18.49
CA GLY A 385 -18.14 -20.59 18.63
C GLY A 385 -17.93 -19.25 19.33
N ASN A 386 -18.49 -18.17 18.77
CA ASN A 386 -18.42 -16.81 19.30
C ASN A 386 -16.97 -16.30 19.47
N ASP A 387 -16.11 -16.46 18.46
CA ASP A 387 -14.74 -15.99 18.51
C ASP A 387 -14.49 -14.65 17.78
N GLY A 388 -15.56 -13.92 17.47
CA GLY A 388 -15.52 -12.61 16.85
C GLY A 388 -14.79 -11.56 17.69
N LEU A 389 -14.10 -10.66 17.00
CA LEU A 389 -13.45 -9.47 17.54
C LEU A 389 -13.95 -8.22 16.83
N TYR A 390 -14.33 -7.22 17.60
CA TYR A 390 -14.72 -5.91 17.11
C TYR A 390 -13.75 -4.87 17.63
N SER A 391 -13.38 -3.90 16.81
CA SER A 391 -12.54 -2.79 17.28
C SER A 391 -12.99 -1.47 16.68
N ILE A 392 -12.94 -0.41 17.50
CA ILE A 392 -13.04 0.97 17.05
C ILE A 392 -11.71 1.68 17.31
N LEU A 393 -11.22 2.39 16.32
CA LEU A 393 -10.02 3.18 16.39
C LEU A 393 -10.35 4.64 16.15
N GLY A 394 -9.84 5.51 17.02
CA GLY A 394 -9.79 6.95 16.82
C GLY A 394 -8.35 7.43 16.77
N GLY A 395 -8.00 8.30 15.82
CA GLY A 395 -6.63 8.74 15.67
C GLY A 395 -6.44 10.13 15.08
N LEU A 396 -5.22 10.64 15.24
CA LEU A 396 -4.75 11.90 14.67
C LEU A 396 -3.41 11.68 13.98
N ASN A 397 -3.29 12.19 12.75
CA ASN A 397 -2.06 12.20 11.97
C ASN A 397 -1.61 13.65 11.78
N TYR A 398 -0.42 13.99 12.25
CA TYR A 398 0.20 15.29 12.06
C TYR A 398 1.33 15.21 11.04
N TYR A 399 1.12 15.81 9.88
CA TYR A 399 2.05 15.81 8.75
C TYR A 399 2.98 17.03 8.83
N ILE A 400 4.22 16.82 9.26
CA ILE A 400 5.26 17.87 9.31
C ILE A 400 5.75 18.13 7.88
N ARG A 401 5.99 17.08 7.12
CA ARG A 401 6.40 17.13 5.71
C ARG A 401 5.73 15.96 4.92
N GLY A 402 4.42 16.06 4.73
CA GLY A 402 3.66 14.97 4.13
C GLY A 402 3.92 13.63 4.82
N ASN A 403 3.99 12.55 4.06
CA ASN A 403 4.33 11.23 4.59
C ASN A 403 5.82 11.06 4.92
N ASP A 404 6.70 11.97 4.47
CA ASP A 404 8.13 11.87 4.75
C ASP A 404 8.47 12.07 6.21
N LEU A 405 7.74 12.97 6.88
CA LEU A 405 7.91 13.22 8.31
C LEU A 405 6.55 13.45 8.94
N LYS A 406 6.07 12.47 9.69
CA LYS A 406 4.77 12.55 10.36
C LYS A 406 4.79 11.93 11.75
N LEU A 407 3.87 12.42 12.58
CA LEU A 407 3.52 11.87 13.87
C LEU A 407 2.10 11.33 13.80
N MET A 408 1.85 10.19 14.42
CA MET A 408 0.53 9.57 14.47
C MET A 408 0.22 9.13 15.90
N VAL A 409 -1.03 9.23 16.30
CA VAL A 409 -1.55 8.67 17.55
C VAL A 409 -2.87 7.97 17.26
N ASN A 410 -3.01 6.74 17.73
CA ASN A 410 -4.24 5.96 17.68
C ASN A 410 -4.62 5.49 19.08
N TYR A 411 -5.91 5.57 19.41
CA TYR A 411 -6.56 4.87 20.49
C TYR A 411 -7.45 3.80 19.88
N ILE A 412 -7.34 2.56 20.38
CA ILE A 412 -8.09 1.40 19.89
C ILE A 412 -8.81 0.78 21.06
N HIS A 413 -10.11 0.56 20.93
CA HIS A 413 -10.92 -0.20 21.85
C HIS A 413 -11.43 -1.46 21.16
N THR A 414 -11.20 -2.63 21.77
CA THR A 414 -11.52 -3.94 21.20
C THR A 414 -12.44 -4.73 22.13
N TRP A 415 -13.42 -5.43 21.54
CA TRP A 415 -14.32 -6.37 22.23
C TRP A 415 -14.10 -7.78 21.70
N SER A 416 -14.15 -8.76 22.59
CA SER A 416 -14.06 -10.19 22.28
C SER A 416 -15.36 -10.91 22.63
N ASP A 417 -16.04 -11.42 21.61
CA ASP A 417 -17.26 -12.23 21.81
C ASP A 417 -16.96 -13.52 22.58
N PHE A 418 -15.78 -14.12 22.33
CA PHE A 418 -15.36 -15.34 23.02
C PHE A 418 -15.26 -15.13 24.53
N ARG A 419 -14.61 -14.05 24.97
CA ARG A 419 -14.45 -13.75 26.39
C ARG A 419 -15.76 -13.26 27.03
N ASN A 420 -16.57 -12.53 26.30
CA ASN A 420 -17.92 -12.16 26.76
C ASN A 420 -18.79 -13.40 27.02
N ALA A 421 -18.67 -14.43 26.16
CA ALA A 421 -19.36 -15.70 26.36
C ALA A 421 -18.69 -16.61 27.43
N ASN A 422 -17.44 -16.35 27.78
CA ASN A 422 -16.63 -17.13 28.72
C ASN A 422 -15.92 -16.22 29.74
N PRO A 423 -16.64 -15.57 30.67
CA PRO A 423 -16.08 -14.54 31.55
C PRO A 423 -14.98 -15.05 32.48
N ASP A 424 -14.90 -16.35 32.73
CA ASP A 424 -13.89 -16.97 33.58
C ASP A 424 -12.47 -16.94 32.96
N VAL A 425 -12.36 -16.69 31.65
CA VAL A 425 -11.06 -16.68 30.95
C VAL A 425 -10.41 -15.30 30.89
N GLY A 426 -11.07 -14.23 31.33
CA GLY A 426 -10.51 -12.89 31.43
C GLY A 426 -11.44 -11.79 30.92
N GLN A 427 -10.91 -10.57 30.87
CA GLN A 427 -11.64 -9.40 30.37
C GLN A 427 -12.03 -9.58 28.91
N ASP A 428 -13.23 -9.14 28.58
CA ASP A 428 -13.80 -9.16 27.22
C ASP A 428 -13.55 -7.87 26.43
N GLN A 429 -13.03 -6.83 27.08
CA GLN A 429 -12.74 -5.52 26.50
C GLN A 429 -11.32 -5.09 26.85
N PHE A 430 -10.64 -4.45 25.91
CA PHE A 430 -9.26 -3.97 26.08
C PHE A 430 -9.01 -2.70 25.31
N ASP A 431 -8.12 -1.89 25.87
CA ASP A 431 -7.70 -0.60 25.34
C ASP A 431 -6.23 -0.63 24.92
N GLU A 432 -5.93 0.03 23.81
CA GLU A 432 -4.58 0.17 23.29
C GLU A 432 -4.33 1.62 22.83
N VAL A 433 -3.18 2.17 23.19
CA VAL A 433 -2.71 3.47 22.71
C VAL A 433 -1.42 3.28 21.95
N LEU A 434 -1.41 3.72 20.70
CA LEU A 434 -0.24 3.68 19.84
C LEU A 434 0.16 5.09 19.46
N GLY A 435 1.47 5.38 19.54
CA GLY A 435 2.10 6.57 18.96
C GLY A 435 3.13 6.13 17.91
N ARG A 436 3.23 6.84 16.79
CA ARG A 436 4.24 6.59 15.75
C ARG A 436 4.96 7.87 15.33
N PHE A 437 6.27 7.78 15.28
CA PHE A 437 7.13 8.69 14.53
C PHE A 437 7.56 8.02 13.24
N GLN A 438 7.42 8.72 12.11
CA GLN A 438 7.87 8.26 10.79
C GLN A 438 8.79 9.29 10.15
N LEU A 439 9.93 8.81 9.64
CA LEU A 439 10.87 9.57 8.81
C LEU A 439 11.18 8.76 7.54
N MET A 440 11.02 9.38 6.37
CA MET A 440 11.46 8.85 5.07
C MET A 440 12.57 9.74 4.49
N PHE A 441 13.51 9.14 3.80
CA PHE A 441 14.65 9.82 3.18
C PHE A 441 15.01 9.23 1.82
#